data_51cdd7478138723b1552adecddcf7c75
#
_entry.id   51cdd7478138723b1552adecddcf7c75
#
_cell.length_a   1.000
_cell.length_b   1.000
_cell.length_c   1.000
_cell.angle_alpha   90.00
_cell.angle_beta   90.00
_cell.angle_gamma   90.00
#
_symmetry.space_group_name_H-M   'P 1'
#
loop_
_entity.id
_entity.type
_entity.pdbx_description
1 polymer ?
#
loop_
_entity_poly.entity_id
_entity_poly.type
_entity_poly.pdbx_seq_one_letter_code
_entity_poly.pdbx_strand_id
1 'polypeptide(L)'
;MQNPVFTSTPVTAASQDTSYNYGLAATDPSGGTVTFSLISAPAGATLTGNTINWAPTAAESRISNSFTAKATSSSGGSATQSWTVTPTGTVTVNWVNTDWTPSGAVQIPGPPIFVPSALVPQPDGSLELLSGTAASPGVYNIGQVPGGYYWLIQGTGPGSPLPPTGFWTNSSTFDLGRDSVGAQTGLLSAPEDTTFDFNLSGLDPSSTPGIVAFITDNPPFAPISFTPQPGVTTLSASAIVSSMFDWANVNTAFLVQYEPVSLSSLNNLVLGPELTLSNLALTSGTTNTISGTLAPSPQASVDLSIPGSKWASLFQNVAPGTVTPTGSWLSIAPEPYVIGVNAKPQLFAPPFGSHVYMVQPDSPSGLTYPGSACPSQPFFLPVAVDPPILADQNFGTLQYGDPFPSDWMRVLAFCQSVTTPFQVGSLTFPIALNYGMTVSPSSPSLAPLAGPVVDPTIDGSNLFTTTSVNSTVAKLNWSAPAGTSPYGYTVYVYQVIPRPSGFELLVAGNYSTAQTSMTLPPLTAGNTYLFVIITEVDGIANMQASPYRSQLPTGFATVMSAQVTISAGTAGPQLRGDPKELKRFLHPEGKRYRITAGHE
;
A
#
# COMPACT_ATOMS: atom_id res chain seq x y z
N MET A 1 -55.89 4.57 -35.27
CA MET A 1 -54.48 4.27 -35.53
C MET A 1 -53.93 3.70 -34.26
N GLN A 2 -53.34 2.52 -34.35
CA GLN A 2 -52.61 1.92 -33.23
C GLN A 2 -51.12 2.14 -33.44
N ASN A 3 -50.37 2.28 -32.35
CA ASN A 3 -48.94 2.41 -32.44
C ASN A 3 -48.29 1.03 -32.72
N PRO A 4 -47.17 1.00 -33.45
CA PRO A 4 -46.42 -0.23 -33.62
C PRO A 4 -45.94 -0.77 -32.27
N VAL A 5 -45.82 -2.09 -32.16
CA VAL A 5 -45.33 -2.79 -30.94
C VAL A 5 -44.03 -3.47 -31.28
N PHE A 6 -42.94 -3.15 -30.54
CA PHE A 6 -41.67 -3.83 -30.65
C PHE A 6 -41.82 -5.30 -30.26
N THR A 7 -41.29 -6.20 -31.10
CA THR A 7 -41.28 -7.64 -30.89
C THR A 7 -39.87 -8.17 -30.64
N SER A 8 -38.85 -7.35 -30.91
CA SER A 8 -37.47 -7.68 -30.58
C SER A 8 -37.11 -7.26 -29.16
N THR A 9 -36.25 -8.07 -28.52
CA THR A 9 -35.67 -7.76 -27.21
C THR A 9 -34.25 -7.25 -27.39
N PRO A 10 -33.87 -6.11 -26.77
CA PRO A 10 -32.54 -5.56 -26.90
C PRO A 10 -31.44 -6.52 -26.44
N VAL A 11 -30.36 -6.60 -27.20
CA VAL A 11 -29.10 -7.21 -26.79
C VAL A 11 -28.41 -6.25 -25.85
N THR A 12 -27.98 -6.72 -24.69
CA THR A 12 -27.30 -5.89 -23.67
C THR A 12 -25.83 -6.24 -23.49
N ALA A 13 -25.39 -7.37 -24.06
CA ALA A 13 -23.98 -7.80 -24.04
C ALA A 13 -23.20 -7.17 -25.22
N ALA A 14 -22.08 -6.55 -24.90
CA ALA A 14 -21.12 -6.02 -25.88
C ALA A 14 -19.72 -6.08 -25.29
N SER A 15 -18.70 -6.01 -26.16
CA SER A 15 -17.30 -5.96 -25.77
C SER A 15 -16.58 -4.89 -26.56
N GLN A 16 -15.57 -4.27 -25.96
CA GLN A 16 -14.72 -3.30 -26.61
C GLN A 16 -14.16 -3.84 -27.94
N ASP A 17 -14.11 -3.00 -28.95
CA ASP A 17 -13.59 -3.27 -30.30
C ASP A 17 -14.24 -4.48 -31.00
N THR A 18 -15.40 -4.93 -30.49
CA THR A 18 -16.16 -6.05 -31.06
C THR A 18 -17.49 -5.56 -31.60
N SER A 19 -17.88 -6.06 -32.77
CA SER A 19 -19.14 -5.65 -33.41
C SER A 19 -20.36 -6.06 -32.57
N TYR A 20 -21.11 -5.08 -32.11
CA TYR A 20 -22.44 -5.23 -31.52
C TYR A 20 -23.48 -5.09 -32.62
N ASN A 21 -24.39 -6.05 -32.70
CA ASN A 21 -25.47 -6.06 -33.69
C ASN A 21 -26.81 -6.31 -32.98
N TYR A 22 -27.81 -5.46 -33.25
CA TYR A 22 -29.14 -5.67 -32.76
C TYR A 22 -30.18 -5.45 -33.87
N GLY A 23 -30.90 -6.52 -34.26
CA GLY A 23 -31.97 -6.48 -35.22
C GLY A 23 -33.30 -5.98 -34.58
N LEU A 24 -33.77 -4.84 -35.00
CA LEU A 24 -35.06 -4.29 -34.59
C LEU A 24 -36.19 -5.02 -35.28
N ALA A 25 -37.22 -5.40 -34.55
CA ALA A 25 -38.46 -5.92 -35.09
C ALA A 25 -39.65 -5.30 -34.36
N ALA A 26 -40.66 -4.90 -35.11
CA ALA A 26 -41.95 -4.41 -34.58
C ALA A 26 -43.08 -4.78 -35.52
N THR A 27 -44.28 -4.93 -35.00
CA THR A 27 -45.52 -5.19 -35.75
C THR A 27 -46.44 -4.01 -35.61
N ASP A 28 -47.17 -3.67 -36.70
CA ASP A 28 -48.26 -2.73 -36.67
C ASP A 28 -49.58 -3.50 -36.55
N PRO A 29 -50.30 -3.37 -35.43
CA PRO A 29 -51.61 -4.01 -35.27
C PRO A 29 -52.64 -3.58 -36.31
N SER A 30 -52.41 -2.44 -36.98
CA SER A 30 -53.26 -1.93 -38.07
C SER A 30 -52.84 -2.40 -39.47
N GLY A 31 -51.81 -3.29 -39.57
CA GLY A 31 -51.35 -3.89 -40.82
C GLY A 31 -50.43 -3.02 -41.67
N GLY A 32 -49.97 -1.87 -41.18
CA GLY A 32 -49.02 -0.99 -41.86
C GLY A 32 -47.57 -1.54 -41.87
N THR A 33 -46.80 -1.07 -42.84
CA THR A 33 -45.35 -1.35 -42.83
C THR A 33 -44.65 -0.52 -41.77
N VAL A 34 -43.63 -1.11 -41.08
CA VAL A 34 -42.88 -0.44 -40.02
C VAL A 34 -41.48 -0.08 -40.53
N THR A 35 -41.07 1.16 -40.28
CA THR A 35 -39.71 1.66 -40.51
C THR A 35 -39.04 2.04 -39.18
N PHE A 36 -37.72 1.96 -39.13
CA PHE A 36 -36.94 2.23 -37.91
C PHE A 36 -36.02 3.44 -38.08
N SER A 37 -35.82 4.18 -37.00
CA SER A 37 -34.84 5.24 -36.90
C SER A 37 -34.20 5.25 -35.52
N LEU A 38 -32.93 5.70 -35.40
CA LEU A 38 -32.30 5.98 -34.13
C LEU A 38 -32.65 7.41 -33.68
N ILE A 39 -33.17 7.56 -32.45
CA ILE A 39 -33.36 8.85 -31.80
C ILE A 39 -32.09 9.27 -31.07
N SER A 40 -31.48 8.33 -30.31
CA SER A 40 -30.23 8.51 -29.65
C SER A 40 -29.44 7.20 -29.64
N ALA A 41 -28.10 7.30 -29.74
CA ALA A 41 -27.18 6.19 -29.67
C ALA A 41 -25.79 6.68 -29.29
N PRO A 42 -24.87 5.81 -28.82
CA PRO A 42 -23.46 6.11 -28.63
C PRO A 42 -22.80 6.56 -29.94
N ALA A 43 -21.64 7.20 -29.83
CA ALA A 43 -20.82 7.58 -30.97
C ALA A 43 -20.50 6.34 -31.84
N GLY A 44 -20.45 6.50 -33.16
CA GLY A 44 -20.16 5.41 -34.09
C GLY A 44 -21.29 4.37 -34.29
N ALA A 45 -22.36 4.41 -33.51
CA ALA A 45 -23.52 3.53 -33.75
C ALA A 45 -24.32 3.98 -34.98
N THR A 46 -24.69 3.01 -35.83
CA THR A 46 -25.42 3.24 -37.06
C THR A 46 -26.60 2.30 -37.17
N LEU A 47 -27.65 2.73 -37.91
CA LEU A 47 -28.77 1.87 -38.27
C LEU A 47 -28.73 1.61 -39.79
N THR A 48 -28.64 0.35 -40.19
CA THR A 48 -28.70 -0.08 -41.58
C THR A 48 -29.88 -1.02 -41.76
N GLY A 49 -30.88 -0.54 -42.48
CA GLY A 49 -32.17 -1.24 -42.57
C GLY A 49 -32.88 -1.29 -41.22
N ASN A 50 -32.94 -2.47 -40.63
CA ASN A 50 -33.46 -2.67 -39.27
C ASN A 50 -32.40 -3.12 -38.26
N THR A 51 -31.13 -3.10 -38.64
CA THR A 51 -30.04 -3.58 -37.78
C THR A 51 -29.23 -2.40 -37.28
N ILE A 52 -29.09 -2.30 -35.96
CA ILE A 52 -28.14 -1.40 -35.30
C ILE A 52 -26.79 -2.08 -35.27
N ASN A 53 -25.78 -1.36 -35.76
CA ASN A 53 -24.38 -1.79 -35.73
C ASN A 53 -23.57 -0.80 -34.92
N TRP A 54 -22.72 -1.29 -34.02
CA TRP A 54 -21.84 -0.49 -33.17
C TRP A 54 -20.61 -1.30 -32.78
N ALA A 55 -19.45 -0.68 -32.73
CA ALA A 55 -18.25 -1.26 -32.15
C ALA A 55 -17.77 -0.32 -31.03
N PRO A 56 -18.00 -0.68 -29.77
CA PRO A 56 -17.63 0.17 -28.65
C PRO A 56 -16.12 0.42 -28.60
N THR A 57 -15.72 1.67 -28.50
CA THR A 57 -14.33 2.06 -28.28
C THR A 57 -13.92 1.89 -26.82
N ALA A 58 -12.63 2.07 -26.50
CA ALA A 58 -12.15 2.08 -25.13
C ALA A 58 -12.85 3.16 -24.27
N ALA A 59 -13.18 4.31 -24.84
CA ALA A 59 -13.91 5.40 -24.15
C ALA A 59 -15.35 5.05 -23.79
N GLU A 60 -15.95 4.14 -24.56
CA GLU A 60 -17.34 3.68 -24.39
C GLU A 60 -17.43 2.36 -23.62
N SER A 61 -16.31 1.70 -23.41
CA SER A 61 -16.25 0.46 -22.64
C SER A 61 -16.35 0.72 -21.14
N ARG A 62 -16.92 -0.25 -20.41
CA ARG A 62 -17.08 -0.25 -18.96
C ARG A 62 -17.96 0.87 -18.40
N ILE A 63 -18.61 1.63 -19.27
CA ILE A 63 -19.60 2.64 -18.91
C ILE A 63 -20.96 2.31 -19.57
N SER A 64 -22.01 2.87 -19.03
CA SER A 64 -23.37 2.66 -19.56
C SER A 64 -23.62 3.55 -20.77
N ASN A 65 -23.98 2.93 -21.89
CA ASN A 65 -24.31 3.59 -23.15
C ASN A 65 -25.80 3.42 -23.48
N SER A 66 -26.50 4.50 -23.73
CA SER A 66 -27.94 4.50 -23.95
C SER A 66 -28.30 4.52 -25.42
N PHE A 67 -29.27 3.70 -25.78
CA PHE A 67 -29.88 3.65 -27.10
C PHE A 67 -31.39 3.98 -27.00
N THR A 68 -31.90 4.66 -28.01
CA THR A 68 -33.33 4.82 -28.22
C THR A 68 -33.65 4.69 -29.71
N ALA A 69 -34.43 3.67 -30.05
CA ALA A 69 -34.93 3.44 -31.40
C ALA A 69 -36.42 3.81 -31.49
N LYS A 70 -36.83 4.30 -32.63
CA LYS A 70 -38.22 4.60 -32.95
C LYS A 70 -38.70 3.70 -34.10
N ALA A 71 -39.85 3.06 -33.89
CA ALA A 71 -40.61 2.39 -34.93
C ALA A 71 -41.72 3.32 -35.38
N THR A 72 -41.87 3.51 -36.70
CA THR A 72 -42.92 4.35 -37.29
C THR A 72 -43.70 3.51 -38.30
N SER A 73 -45.01 3.48 -38.14
CA SER A 73 -45.88 2.80 -39.07
C SER A 73 -46.30 3.71 -40.25
N SER A 74 -46.45 3.11 -41.44
CA SER A 74 -47.05 3.78 -42.60
C SER A 74 -48.48 4.22 -42.36
N SER A 75 -49.18 3.65 -41.36
CA SER A 75 -50.53 4.05 -40.92
C SER A 75 -50.53 5.23 -39.96
N GLY A 76 -49.36 5.80 -39.58
CA GLY A 76 -49.24 7.06 -38.86
C GLY A 76 -49.00 6.95 -37.36
N GLY A 77 -48.85 5.75 -36.79
CA GLY A 77 -48.46 5.55 -35.37
C GLY A 77 -46.94 5.43 -35.17
N SER A 78 -46.47 5.67 -33.95
CA SER A 78 -45.05 5.41 -33.61
C SER A 78 -44.89 4.94 -32.18
N ALA A 79 -43.82 4.15 -31.94
CA ALA A 79 -43.40 3.69 -30.63
C ALA A 79 -41.89 3.83 -30.48
N THR A 80 -41.39 3.88 -29.25
CA THR A 80 -39.96 3.92 -28.93
C THR A 80 -39.57 2.76 -28.06
N GLN A 81 -38.32 2.28 -28.23
CA GLN A 81 -37.71 1.32 -27.36
C GLN A 81 -36.35 1.89 -26.90
N SER A 82 -36.14 1.91 -25.58
CA SER A 82 -34.91 2.41 -24.97
C SER A 82 -34.25 1.30 -24.13
N TRP A 83 -32.91 1.22 -24.21
CA TRP A 83 -32.11 0.29 -23.42
C TRP A 83 -30.74 0.86 -23.21
N THR A 84 -29.96 0.20 -22.33
CA THR A 84 -28.57 0.53 -22.06
C THR A 84 -27.68 -0.70 -22.32
N VAL A 85 -26.47 -0.44 -22.77
CA VAL A 85 -25.42 -1.44 -22.97
C VAL A 85 -24.19 -0.98 -22.21
N THR A 86 -23.62 -1.84 -21.40
CA THR A 86 -22.34 -1.61 -20.71
C THR A 86 -21.33 -2.61 -21.25
N PRO A 87 -20.53 -2.25 -22.27
CA PRO A 87 -19.58 -3.17 -22.86
C PRO A 87 -18.49 -3.57 -21.85
N THR A 88 -18.04 -4.81 -21.90
CA THR A 88 -16.78 -5.18 -21.26
C THR A 88 -15.62 -4.45 -21.94
N GLY A 89 -14.55 -4.16 -21.18
CA GLY A 89 -13.41 -3.43 -21.71
C GLY A 89 -12.08 -4.02 -21.28
N THR A 90 -11.02 -3.42 -21.77
CA THR A 90 -9.66 -3.73 -21.37
C THR A 90 -9.22 -2.82 -20.23
N VAL A 91 -8.62 -3.42 -19.20
CA VAL A 91 -7.89 -2.71 -18.15
C VAL A 91 -6.41 -2.79 -18.48
N THR A 92 -5.75 -1.64 -18.57
CA THR A 92 -4.30 -1.56 -18.77
C THR A 92 -3.61 -1.35 -17.41
N VAL A 93 -2.69 -2.23 -17.08
CA VAL A 93 -1.88 -2.15 -15.86
C VAL A 93 -0.44 -1.83 -16.25
N ASN A 94 0.02 -0.66 -15.81
CA ASN A 94 1.41 -0.25 -15.91
C ASN A 94 2.15 -0.68 -14.64
N TRP A 95 3.19 -1.45 -14.80
CA TRP A 95 4.09 -1.83 -13.71
C TRP A 95 5.52 -1.49 -14.12
N VAL A 96 5.76 -0.21 -14.22
CA VAL A 96 7.08 0.34 -14.55
C VAL A 96 7.52 1.19 -13.38
N ASN A 97 8.57 0.74 -12.71
CA ASN A 97 9.20 1.52 -11.64
C ASN A 97 10.03 2.65 -12.26
N THR A 98 10.08 3.76 -11.58
CA THR A 98 10.96 4.88 -11.94
C THR A 98 12.09 4.92 -10.92
N ASP A 99 13.31 4.66 -11.37
CA ASP A 99 14.50 4.78 -10.54
C ASP A 99 15.17 6.13 -10.82
N TRP A 100 15.20 6.98 -9.79
CA TRP A 100 15.77 8.31 -9.88
C TRP A 100 17.26 8.25 -9.57
N THR A 101 18.10 8.53 -10.55
CA THR A 101 19.55 8.53 -10.43
C THR A 101 20.10 9.96 -10.59
N PRO A 102 21.36 10.24 -10.20
CA PRO A 102 22.00 11.55 -10.46
C PRO A 102 21.98 11.96 -11.93
N SER A 103 21.93 11.00 -12.84
CA SER A 103 21.88 11.24 -14.29
C SER A 103 20.46 11.34 -14.86
N GLY A 104 19.43 11.19 -14.04
CA GLY A 104 18.02 11.30 -14.42
C GLY A 104 17.20 10.05 -14.09
N ALA A 105 15.95 10.03 -14.55
CA ALA A 105 15.02 8.93 -14.30
C ALA A 105 15.28 7.74 -15.24
N VAL A 106 15.36 6.54 -14.67
CA VAL A 106 15.48 5.27 -15.40
C VAL A 106 14.18 4.49 -15.21
N GLN A 107 13.60 4.00 -16.31
CA GLN A 107 12.39 3.19 -16.27
C GLN A 107 12.75 1.72 -16.17
N ILE A 108 12.27 1.05 -15.14
CA ILE A 108 12.54 -0.37 -14.87
C ILE A 108 11.22 -1.15 -14.90
N PRO A 109 10.99 -1.99 -15.91
CA PRO A 109 9.82 -2.85 -15.96
C PRO A 109 9.72 -3.74 -14.73
N GLY A 110 8.52 -3.88 -14.19
CA GLY A 110 8.23 -4.82 -13.10
C GLY A 110 8.52 -6.28 -13.51
N PRO A 111 8.69 -7.18 -12.53
CA PRO A 111 9.07 -8.56 -12.78
C PRO A 111 8.04 -9.28 -13.66
N PRO A 112 8.43 -9.93 -14.76
CA PRO A 112 7.50 -10.58 -15.68
C PRO A 112 6.81 -11.82 -15.09
N ILE A 113 7.28 -12.30 -13.94
CA ILE A 113 6.69 -13.44 -13.21
C ILE A 113 5.43 -13.08 -12.41
N PHE A 114 5.14 -11.77 -12.23
CA PHE A 114 4.00 -11.27 -11.48
C PHE A 114 2.98 -10.66 -12.45
N VAL A 115 2.19 -11.51 -13.10
CA VAL A 115 1.16 -11.04 -14.01
C VAL A 115 -0.06 -10.59 -13.20
N PRO A 116 -0.50 -9.31 -13.33
CA PRO A 116 -1.70 -8.85 -12.66
C PRO A 116 -2.95 -9.53 -13.22
N SER A 117 -3.97 -9.67 -12.38
CA SER A 117 -5.26 -10.29 -12.73
C SER A 117 -6.41 -9.46 -12.19
N ALA A 118 -7.60 -9.59 -12.76
CA ALA A 118 -8.81 -8.98 -12.25
C ALA A 118 -9.77 -10.06 -11.73
N LEU A 119 -10.18 -9.97 -10.47
CA LEU A 119 -11.28 -10.76 -9.93
C LEU A 119 -12.57 -9.93 -10.04
N VAL A 120 -13.47 -10.37 -10.90
CA VAL A 120 -14.65 -9.60 -11.30
C VAL A 120 -15.94 -10.26 -10.82
N PRO A 121 -16.86 -9.51 -10.19
CA PRO A 121 -18.21 -9.99 -9.91
C PRO A 121 -19.00 -10.21 -11.19
N GLN A 122 -19.68 -11.35 -11.29
CA GLN A 122 -20.56 -11.68 -12.42
C GLN A 122 -22.04 -11.46 -12.05
N PRO A 123 -22.93 -11.22 -13.06
CA PRO A 123 -24.36 -10.99 -12.81
C PRO A 123 -25.06 -12.16 -12.11
N ASP A 124 -24.55 -13.38 -12.21
CA ASP A 124 -25.10 -14.57 -11.57
C ASP A 124 -24.59 -14.77 -10.11
N GLY A 125 -23.84 -13.78 -9.60
CA GLY A 125 -23.25 -13.83 -8.26
C GLY A 125 -21.94 -14.64 -8.17
N SER A 126 -21.46 -15.22 -9.28
CA SER A 126 -20.13 -15.83 -9.32
C SER A 126 -19.03 -14.77 -9.38
N LEU A 127 -17.78 -15.20 -9.14
CA LEU A 127 -16.59 -14.37 -9.34
C LEU A 127 -15.73 -15.02 -10.42
N GLU A 128 -15.21 -14.21 -11.33
CA GLU A 128 -14.33 -14.67 -12.40
C GLU A 128 -12.97 -14.02 -12.29
N LEU A 129 -11.92 -14.83 -12.34
CA LEU A 129 -10.53 -14.37 -12.36
C LEU A 129 -10.07 -14.27 -13.83
N LEU A 130 -9.90 -13.03 -14.28
CA LEU A 130 -9.40 -12.68 -15.60
C LEU A 130 -7.90 -12.42 -15.51
N SER A 131 -7.09 -13.23 -16.18
CA SER A 131 -5.63 -13.07 -16.17
C SER A 131 -5.18 -12.00 -17.16
N GLY A 132 -4.19 -11.22 -16.76
CA GLY A 132 -3.55 -10.27 -17.66
C GLY A 132 -2.65 -10.94 -18.70
N THR A 133 -2.37 -10.23 -19.76
CA THR A 133 -1.40 -10.60 -20.80
C THR A 133 -0.40 -9.46 -20.96
N ALA A 134 0.89 -9.79 -21.10
CA ALA A 134 1.90 -8.78 -21.34
C ALA A 134 1.70 -8.13 -22.72
N ALA A 135 1.56 -6.81 -22.75
CA ALA A 135 1.49 -6.02 -23.98
C ALA A 135 2.86 -5.48 -24.39
N SER A 136 3.67 -5.11 -23.40
CA SER A 136 5.09 -4.73 -23.52
C SER A 136 5.78 -4.91 -22.17
N PRO A 137 7.09 -4.77 -22.05
CA PRO A 137 7.78 -4.86 -20.76
C PRO A 137 7.15 -3.93 -19.71
N GLY A 138 6.65 -4.50 -18.62
CA GLY A 138 5.99 -3.77 -17.54
C GLY A 138 4.57 -3.26 -17.85
N VAL A 139 3.99 -3.60 -19.00
CA VAL A 139 2.61 -3.23 -19.35
C VAL A 139 1.78 -4.49 -19.61
N TYR A 140 0.65 -4.58 -18.95
CA TYR A 140 -0.24 -5.73 -19.02
C TYR A 140 -1.66 -5.28 -19.39
N ASN A 141 -2.35 -6.07 -20.19
CA ASN A 141 -3.76 -5.87 -20.52
C ASN A 141 -4.60 -7.01 -19.94
N ILE A 142 -5.67 -6.66 -19.25
CA ILE A 142 -6.69 -7.60 -18.78
C ILE A 142 -7.96 -7.31 -19.58
N GLY A 143 -8.31 -8.22 -20.49
CA GLY A 143 -9.48 -8.08 -21.34
C GLY A 143 -10.76 -8.51 -20.66
N GLN A 144 -11.90 -8.14 -21.26
CA GLN A 144 -13.26 -8.58 -20.87
C GLN A 144 -13.70 -8.16 -19.46
N VAL A 145 -13.05 -7.13 -18.86
CA VAL A 145 -13.43 -6.63 -17.54
C VAL A 145 -14.77 -5.88 -17.64
N PRO A 146 -15.80 -6.29 -16.88
CA PRO A 146 -17.10 -5.61 -16.91
C PRO A 146 -17.03 -4.20 -16.33
N GLY A 147 -18.07 -3.41 -16.54
CA GLY A 147 -18.24 -2.12 -15.88
C GLY A 147 -18.40 -2.26 -14.36
N GLY A 148 -18.05 -1.19 -13.65
CA GLY A 148 -18.11 -1.14 -12.20
C GLY A 148 -16.79 -1.54 -11.52
N TYR A 149 -16.88 -1.80 -10.22
CA TYR A 149 -15.73 -2.15 -9.38
C TYR A 149 -15.32 -3.62 -9.54
N TYR A 150 -14.03 -3.86 -9.47
CA TYR A 150 -13.40 -5.17 -9.50
C TYR A 150 -12.16 -5.17 -8.60
N TRP A 151 -11.67 -6.36 -8.27
CA TRP A 151 -10.39 -6.51 -7.59
C TRP A 151 -9.27 -6.59 -8.63
N LEU A 152 -8.38 -5.58 -8.66
CA LEU A 152 -7.09 -5.74 -9.32
C LEU A 152 -6.17 -6.49 -8.36
N ILE A 153 -5.81 -7.71 -8.69
CA ILE A 153 -4.89 -8.55 -7.93
C ILE A 153 -3.50 -8.37 -8.49
N GLN A 154 -2.60 -7.89 -7.65
CA GLN A 154 -1.18 -7.91 -7.95
C GLN A 154 -0.71 -9.37 -7.92
N GLY A 155 -0.23 -9.89 -9.04
CA GLY A 155 0.19 -11.28 -9.14
C GLY A 155 1.27 -11.63 -8.12
N THR A 156 1.18 -12.83 -7.58
CA THR A 156 2.24 -13.42 -6.75
C THR A 156 2.98 -14.47 -7.56
N GLY A 157 4.32 -14.43 -7.59
CA GLY A 157 5.12 -15.44 -8.28
C GLY A 157 4.96 -16.84 -7.67
N PRO A 158 5.31 -17.90 -8.40
CA PRO A 158 5.32 -19.25 -7.88
C PRO A 158 6.19 -19.35 -6.62
N GLY A 159 5.62 -19.84 -5.51
CA GLY A 159 6.33 -19.97 -4.24
C GLY A 159 6.53 -18.65 -3.48
N SER A 160 5.87 -17.56 -3.89
CA SER A 160 5.90 -16.32 -3.12
C SER A 160 5.26 -16.53 -1.74
N PRO A 161 5.96 -16.21 -0.64
CA PRO A 161 5.38 -16.25 0.70
C PRO A 161 4.48 -15.04 0.99
N LEU A 162 4.28 -14.15 0.01
CA LEU A 162 3.50 -12.93 0.18
C LEU A 162 2.00 -13.23 0.00
N PRO A 163 1.15 -12.67 0.86
CA PRO A 163 -0.29 -12.79 0.70
C PRO A 163 -0.75 -12.06 -0.56
N PRO A 164 -1.93 -12.39 -1.11
CA PRO A 164 -2.50 -11.65 -2.22
C PRO A 164 -2.72 -10.19 -1.82
N THR A 165 -2.21 -9.29 -2.66
CA THR A 165 -2.47 -7.85 -2.56
C THR A 165 -3.47 -7.49 -3.64
N GLY A 166 -4.55 -6.84 -3.24
CA GLY A 166 -5.64 -6.47 -4.14
C GLY A 166 -6.09 -5.03 -3.97
N PHE A 167 -6.51 -4.41 -5.08
CA PHE A 167 -7.05 -3.05 -5.11
C PHE A 167 -8.50 -3.09 -5.58
N TRP A 168 -9.42 -2.63 -4.74
CA TRP A 168 -10.83 -2.48 -5.12
C TRP A 168 -11.00 -1.19 -5.90
N THR A 169 -11.07 -1.30 -7.22
CA THR A 169 -11.06 -0.17 -8.15
C THR A 169 -12.05 -0.34 -9.28
N ASN A 170 -12.44 0.77 -9.91
CA ASN A 170 -13.19 0.79 -11.17
C ASN A 170 -12.37 1.39 -12.33
N SER A 171 -11.10 1.67 -12.12
CA SER A 171 -10.23 2.27 -13.14
C SER A 171 -10.04 1.37 -14.35
N SER A 172 -9.93 1.94 -15.53
CA SER A 172 -9.53 1.24 -16.76
C SER A 172 -8.01 1.30 -17.01
N THR A 173 -7.29 2.13 -16.22
CA THR A 173 -5.83 2.21 -16.22
C THR A 173 -5.34 2.19 -14.79
N PHE A 174 -4.32 1.39 -14.50
CA PHE A 174 -3.78 1.26 -13.16
C PHE A 174 -2.25 1.22 -13.19
N ASP A 175 -1.59 2.00 -12.34
CA ASP A 175 -0.14 2.06 -12.22
C ASP A 175 0.33 1.39 -10.93
N LEU A 176 0.96 0.22 -11.06
CA LEU A 176 1.62 -0.50 -9.96
C LEU A 176 3.11 -0.11 -9.83
N GLY A 177 3.58 0.81 -10.67
CA GLY A 177 4.95 1.29 -10.61
C GLY A 177 5.22 2.07 -9.33
N ARG A 178 6.46 2.01 -8.90
CA ARG A 178 6.99 2.71 -7.74
C ARG A 178 8.09 3.64 -8.16
N ASP A 179 8.22 4.73 -7.45
CA ASP A 179 9.42 5.54 -7.52
C ASP A 179 10.45 4.99 -6.52
N SER A 180 11.68 4.83 -6.96
CA SER A 180 12.83 4.48 -6.14
C SER A 180 13.99 5.41 -6.48
N VAL A 181 15.03 5.38 -5.68
CA VAL A 181 16.20 6.22 -5.89
C VAL A 181 17.45 5.38 -5.82
N GLY A 182 18.25 5.44 -6.87
CA GLY A 182 19.63 4.96 -6.93
C GLY A 182 19.88 3.46 -6.78
N ALA A 183 18.85 2.63 -6.66
CA ALA A 183 19.04 1.29 -6.13
C ALA A 183 19.13 0.15 -7.14
N GLN A 184 18.76 0.39 -8.39
CA GLN A 184 18.52 -0.72 -9.32
C GLN A 184 19.56 -0.84 -10.45
N THR A 185 20.42 0.14 -10.60
CA THR A 185 21.49 0.09 -11.59
C THR A 185 22.74 -0.54 -10.98
N GLY A 186 23.17 -1.65 -11.52
CA GLY A 186 24.37 -2.34 -11.08
C GLY A 186 24.14 -3.49 -10.10
N LEU A 187 23.03 -4.23 -10.28
CA LEU A 187 22.86 -5.49 -9.57
C LEU A 187 23.80 -6.56 -10.11
N LEU A 188 24.43 -7.27 -9.20
CA LEU A 188 25.20 -8.47 -9.51
C LEU A 188 24.29 -9.60 -9.98
N SER A 189 24.84 -10.55 -10.73
CA SER A 189 24.10 -11.72 -11.20
C SER A 189 23.74 -12.71 -10.06
N ALA A 190 24.43 -12.63 -8.94
CA ALA A 190 24.19 -13.40 -7.71
C ALA A 190 24.66 -12.58 -6.50
N PRO A 191 24.13 -12.85 -5.29
CA PRO A 191 24.62 -12.21 -4.08
C PRO A 191 26.10 -12.50 -3.84
N GLU A 192 26.85 -11.47 -3.46
CA GLU A 192 28.25 -11.58 -3.07
C GLU A 192 28.45 -11.08 -1.64
N ASP A 193 29.31 -11.78 -0.90
CA ASP A 193 29.71 -11.40 0.45
C ASP A 193 30.84 -10.38 0.39
N THR A 194 30.54 -9.14 0.71
CA THR A 194 31.53 -8.04 0.75
C THR A 194 31.88 -7.72 2.19
N THR A 195 33.17 -7.71 2.49
CA THR A 195 33.68 -7.37 3.82
C THR A 195 34.07 -5.90 3.88
N PHE A 196 33.72 -5.26 4.98
CA PHE A 196 34.10 -3.89 5.30
C PHE A 196 34.87 -3.88 6.62
N ASP A 197 36.14 -3.44 6.58
CA ASP A 197 36.99 -3.24 7.76
C ASP A 197 37.06 -1.75 8.08
N PHE A 198 36.57 -1.36 9.25
CA PHE A 198 36.52 0.02 9.70
C PHE A 198 37.61 0.31 10.69
N ASN A 199 38.37 1.39 10.46
CA ASN A 199 39.39 1.90 11.36
C ASN A 199 39.17 3.41 11.56
N LEU A 200 38.38 3.75 12.57
CA LEU A 200 37.89 5.11 12.80
C LEU A 200 38.47 5.72 14.07
N SER A 201 38.65 7.01 14.09
CA SER A 201 39.02 7.82 15.26
C SER A 201 38.09 9.05 15.34
N GLY A 202 38.24 9.83 16.41
CA GLY A 202 37.44 11.05 16.61
C GLY A 202 35.99 10.77 17.06
N LEU A 203 35.73 9.58 17.62
CA LEU A 203 34.43 9.31 18.22
C LEU A 203 34.26 10.13 19.51
N ASP A 204 33.04 10.58 19.77
CA ASP A 204 32.68 11.18 21.05
C ASP A 204 32.54 10.08 22.12
N PRO A 205 33.43 10.07 23.12
CA PRO A 205 33.40 9.06 24.19
C PRO A 205 32.22 9.23 25.16
N SER A 206 31.52 10.38 25.14
CA SER A 206 30.39 10.64 26.00
C SER A 206 29.07 10.06 25.45
N SER A 207 29.04 9.74 24.17
CA SER A 207 27.87 9.17 23.50
C SER A 207 27.55 7.76 24.01
N THR A 208 26.34 7.56 24.51
CA THR A 208 25.82 6.25 24.96
C THR A 208 24.37 6.12 24.53
N PRO A 209 24.04 5.23 23.61
CA PRO A 209 24.80 4.08 23.08
C PRO A 209 25.84 4.37 21.97
N GLY A 210 26.11 5.59 21.58
CA GLY A 210 27.23 5.95 20.69
C GLY A 210 27.29 5.18 19.35
N ILE A 211 26.14 4.92 18.74
CA ILE A 211 26.05 4.10 17.52
C ILE A 211 26.77 4.80 16.38
N VAL A 212 27.64 4.06 15.68
CA VAL A 212 28.29 4.52 14.45
C VAL A 212 27.63 3.83 13.26
N ALA A 213 27.14 4.59 12.30
CA ALA A 213 26.51 4.09 11.08
C ALA A 213 27.33 4.49 9.84
N PHE A 214 27.41 3.55 8.88
CA PHE A 214 27.97 3.76 7.56
C PHE A 214 26.82 3.84 6.55
N ILE A 215 26.61 5.01 5.99
CA ILE A 215 25.51 5.35 5.07
C ILE A 215 26.13 5.67 3.71
N THR A 216 25.56 5.16 2.62
CA THR A 216 26.07 5.35 1.27
C THR A 216 25.09 6.14 0.40
N ASP A 217 25.58 6.80 -0.64
CA ASP A 217 24.79 7.55 -1.60
C ASP A 217 24.08 6.63 -2.62
N ASN A 218 24.60 5.41 -2.82
CA ASN A 218 24.03 4.49 -3.80
C ASN A 218 24.45 3.03 -3.50
N PRO A 219 23.52 2.09 -3.23
CA PRO A 219 22.15 2.41 -2.84
C PRO A 219 22.14 2.98 -1.43
N PRO A 220 21.05 3.62 -1.10
CA PRO A 220 20.77 3.91 0.29
C PRO A 220 20.49 2.57 0.99
N PHE A 221 21.52 1.88 1.40
CA PHE A 221 21.40 0.57 2.01
C PHE A 221 21.21 0.69 3.51
N ALA A 222 20.60 -0.36 4.12
CA ALA A 222 20.57 -0.46 5.56
C ALA A 222 21.98 -0.24 6.11
N PRO A 223 22.19 0.72 6.99
CA PRO A 223 23.54 1.09 7.37
C PRO A 223 24.22 -0.08 8.06
N ILE A 224 25.47 -0.30 7.72
CA ILE A 224 26.33 -1.06 8.59
C ILE A 224 26.46 -0.23 9.86
N SER A 225 26.10 -0.79 10.99
CA SER A 225 26.14 -0.08 12.26
C SER A 225 26.90 -0.84 13.33
N PHE A 226 27.55 -0.08 14.18
CA PHE A 226 28.32 -0.59 15.32
C PHE A 226 27.93 0.16 16.57
N THR A 227 28.00 -0.52 17.70
CA THR A 227 27.84 0.10 19.01
C THR A 227 29.18 0.05 19.75
N PRO A 228 30.01 1.11 19.65
CA PRO A 228 31.27 1.18 20.37
C PRO A 228 31.06 1.08 21.88
N GLN A 229 32.10 0.61 22.59
CA GLN A 229 32.08 0.64 24.04
C GLN A 229 32.08 2.10 24.54
N PRO A 230 31.36 2.42 25.63
CA PRO A 230 31.38 3.75 26.20
C PRO A 230 32.81 4.18 26.57
N GLY A 231 33.13 5.45 26.35
CA GLY A 231 34.40 6.05 26.67
C GLY A 231 35.52 5.84 25.63
N VAL A 232 35.23 5.19 24.48
CA VAL A 232 36.23 5.04 23.42
C VAL A 232 36.18 6.18 22.43
N THR A 233 37.37 6.55 21.91
CA THR A 233 37.53 7.56 20.87
C THR A 233 37.90 6.96 19.51
N THR A 234 38.03 5.64 19.47
CA THR A 234 38.40 4.89 18.26
C THR A 234 37.54 3.66 18.10
N LEU A 235 37.31 3.23 16.86
CA LEU A 235 36.60 2.01 16.50
C LEU A 235 37.42 1.22 15.50
N SER A 236 37.69 -0.06 15.80
CA SER A 236 38.13 -1.04 14.82
C SER A 236 37.09 -2.15 14.78
N ALA A 237 36.45 -2.33 13.63
CA ALA A 237 35.35 -3.28 13.48
C ALA A 237 35.30 -3.82 12.05
N SER A 238 34.70 -5.00 11.88
CA SER A 238 34.48 -5.61 10.58
C SER A 238 33.05 -6.04 10.43
N ALA A 239 32.49 -5.90 9.22
CA ALA A 239 31.17 -6.36 8.87
C ALA A 239 31.18 -7.07 7.51
N ILE A 240 30.36 -8.11 7.37
CA ILE A 240 30.15 -8.80 6.09
C ILE A 240 28.72 -8.51 5.66
N VAL A 241 28.57 -8.03 4.43
CA VAL A 241 27.27 -7.75 3.81
C VAL A 241 27.10 -8.64 2.60
N SER A 242 26.14 -9.55 2.69
CA SER A 242 25.72 -10.36 1.53
C SER A 242 24.66 -9.60 0.75
N SER A 243 24.97 -9.18 -0.46
CA SER A 243 24.03 -8.43 -1.28
C SER A 243 24.21 -8.68 -2.77
N MET A 244 23.11 -8.50 -3.53
CA MET A 244 23.18 -8.46 -4.99
C MET A 244 23.61 -7.08 -5.51
N PHE A 245 23.85 -6.15 -4.65
CA PHE A 245 24.21 -4.79 -4.99
C PHE A 245 25.70 -4.70 -5.31
N ASP A 246 26.05 -4.02 -6.41
CA ASP A 246 27.43 -3.79 -6.77
C ASP A 246 27.97 -2.52 -6.07
N TRP A 247 28.82 -2.72 -5.08
CA TRP A 247 29.44 -1.67 -4.29
C TRP A 247 30.30 -0.70 -5.10
N ALA A 248 30.68 -1.07 -6.32
CA ALA A 248 31.40 -0.18 -7.23
C ALA A 248 30.57 1.05 -7.65
N ASN A 249 29.26 1.01 -7.45
CA ASN A 249 28.36 2.14 -7.73
C ASN A 249 28.26 3.17 -6.58
N VAL A 250 28.87 2.89 -5.44
CA VAL A 250 28.96 3.85 -4.33
C VAL A 250 30.07 4.86 -4.62
N ASN A 251 29.73 6.15 -4.66
CA ASN A 251 30.70 7.21 -4.85
C ASN A 251 31.00 7.96 -3.55
N THR A 252 29.98 8.14 -2.71
CA THR A 252 30.09 8.87 -1.45
C THR A 252 29.51 8.05 -0.31
N ALA A 253 30.18 8.06 0.83
CA ALA A 253 29.65 7.49 2.04
C ALA A 253 29.84 8.44 3.23
N PHE A 254 28.96 8.27 4.20
CA PHE A 254 28.91 9.05 5.44
C PHE A 254 29.06 8.07 6.60
N LEU A 255 30.06 8.27 7.42
CA LEU A 255 30.19 7.64 8.71
C LEU A 255 29.73 8.65 9.75
N VAL A 256 28.67 8.30 10.47
CA VAL A 256 28.05 9.20 11.44
C VAL A 256 27.95 8.52 12.79
N GLN A 257 28.33 9.22 13.84
CA GLN A 257 28.07 8.77 15.19
C GLN A 257 26.78 9.42 15.71
N TYR A 258 25.90 8.60 16.29
CA TYR A 258 24.69 9.08 16.94
C TYR A 258 24.98 9.46 18.38
N GLU A 259 24.49 10.62 18.77
CA GLU A 259 24.60 11.16 20.12
C GLU A 259 23.23 11.26 20.78
N PRO A 260 23.12 10.89 22.06
CA PRO A 260 21.87 11.08 22.77
C PRO A 260 21.62 12.56 23.03
N VAL A 261 20.41 13.01 22.74
CA VAL A 261 19.92 14.34 23.10
C VAL A 261 18.65 14.20 23.92
N SER A 262 18.54 14.95 24.98
CA SER A 262 17.32 15.02 25.79
C SER A 262 16.64 16.35 25.58
N LEU A 263 15.41 16.31 25.07
CA LEU A 263 14.52 17.46 24.97
C LEU A 263 13.33 17.23 25.88
N SER A 264 13.34 17.83 27.05
CA SER A 264 12.30 17.59 28.07
C SER A 264 12.12 16.10 28.37
N SER A 265 11.00 15.51 27.96
CA SER A 265 10.67 14.09 28.13
C SER A 265 11.06 13.22 26.94
N LEU A 266 11.55 13.79 25.84
CA LEU A 266 12.00 13.04 24.68
C LEU A 266 13.49 12.72 24.82
N ASN A 267 13.80 11.44 24.65
CA ASN A 267 15.17 10.95 24.54
C ASN A 267 15.40 10.50 23.11
N ASN A 268 16.14 11.28 22.36
CA ASN A 268 16.42 11.01 20.97
C ASN A 268 17.91 10.79 20.73
N LEU A 269 18.20 10.13 19.61
CA LEU A 269 19.54 10.14 19.03
C LEU A 269 19.55 11.15 17.89
N VAL A 270 20.54 12.00 17.87
CA VAL A 270 20.84 12.92 16.78
C VAL A 270 22.16 12.56 16.14
N LEU A 271 22.38 13.02 14.93
CA LEU A 271 23.69 12.88 14.30
C LEU A 271 24.67 13.85 14.98
N GLY A 272 25.76 13.29 15.47
CA GLY A 272 26.90 14.00 16.06
C GLY A 272 28.09 14.04 15.10
N PRO A 273 29.32 13.63 15.53
CA PRO A 273 30.49 13.62 14.68
C PRO A 273 30.30 12.80 13.41
N GLU A 274 30.92 13.24 12.32
CA GLU A 274 30.81 12.61 11.02
C GLU A 274 32.16 12.56 10.28
N LEU A 275 32.23 11.66 9.29
CA LEU A 275 33.27 11.57 8.29
C LEU A 275 32.64 11.33 6.93
N THR A 276 32.73 12.32 6.05
CA THR A 276 32.31 12.19 4.66
C THR A 276 33.46 11.69 3.80
N LEU A 277 33.22 10.61 3.08
CA LEU A 277 34.16 9.97 2.15
C LEU A 277 33.63 10.13 0.73
N SER A 278 34.40 10.73 -0.16
CA SER A 278 34.03 10.94 -1.57
C SER A 278 35.01 10.21 -2.49
N ASN A 279 34.55 9.92 -3.71
CA ASN A 279 35.31 9.18 -4.72
C ASN A 279 35.76 7.81 -4.21
N LEU A 280 34.85 7.11 -3.55
CA LEU A 280 35.09 5.76 -3.06
C LEU A 280 35.29 4.80 -4.24
N ALA A 281 36.22 3.87 -4.06
CA ALA A 281 36.46 2.76 -5.00
C ALA A 281 36.23 1.44 -4.27
N LEU A 282 34.97 1.12 -4.01
CA LEU A 282 34.58 -0.13 -3.36
C LEU A 282 34.50 -1.26 -4.39
N THR A 283 34.74 -2.48 -3.95
CA THR A 283 34.69 -3.67 -4.80
C THR A 283 33.86 -4.75 -4.13
N SER A 284 32.84 -5.20 -4.82
CA SER A 284 31.98 -6.32 -4.37
C SER A 284 32.77 -7.61 -4.26
N GLY A 285 32.39 -8.48 -3.33
CA GLY A 285 33.02 -9.79 -3.11
C GLY A 285 34.43 -9.73 -2.50
N THR A 286 34.90 -8.56 -2.08
CA THR A 286 36.25 -8.39 -1.50
C THR A 286 36.20 -7.67 -0.16
N THR A 287 37.39 -7.52 0.47
CA THR A 287 37.51 -6.69 1.66
C THR A 287 37.82 -5.24 1.29
N ASN A 288 36.97 -4.33 1.74
CA ASN A 288 37.15 -2.88 1.60
C ASN A 288 37.52 -2.29 2.95
N THR A 289 38.60 -1.52 3.01
CA THR A 289 39.04 -0.85 4.25
C THR A 289 38.56 0.61 4.25
N ILE A 290 37.83 0.97 5.29
CA ILE A 290 37.31 2.29 5.53
C ILE A 290 38.01 2.90 6.74
N SER A 291 38.73 4.00 6.54
CA SER A 291 39.51 4.61 7.60
C SER A 291 39.37 6.13 7.60
N GLY A 292 39.38 6.72 8.80
CA GLY A 292 39.39 8.18 8.93
C GLY A 292 39.07 8.66 10.34
N THR A 293 38.96 9.98 10.46
CA THR A 293 38.66 10.66 11.72
C THR A 293 37.36 11.42 11.61
N LEU A 294 36.42 11.10 12.50
CA LEU A 294 35.17 11.84 12.59
C LEU A 294 35.44 13.25 13.14
N ALA A 295 34.74 14.22 12.61
CA ALA A 295 34.79 15.61 13.00
C ALA A 295 33.37 16.12 13.34
N PRO A 296 33.22 17.24 14.06
CA PRO A 296 31.91 17.82 14.29
C PRO A 296 31.14 18.03 12.98
N SER A 297 29.91 17.53 12.94
CA SER A 297 29.03 17.64 11.77
C SER A 297 28.53 19.08 11.58
N PRO A 298 28.26 19.53 10.34
CA PRO A 298 27.41 20.70 10.10
C PRO A 298 26.10 20.58 10.87
N GLN A 299 25.63 21.70 11.43
CA GLN A 299 24.44 21.68 12.28
C GLN A 299 23.21 22.19 11.54
N ALA A 300 22.11 21.48 11.73
CA ALA A 300 20.77 21.91 11.35
C ALA A 300 19.86 21.97 12.59
N SER A 301 18.68 22.54 12.43
CA SER A 301 17.73 22.68 13.53
C SER A 301 16.29 22.54 13.07
N VAL A 302 15.43 22.07 13.97
CA VAL A 302 13.99 22.02 13.77
C VAL A 302 13.27 22.39 15.06
N ASP A 303 12.22 23.23 14.95
CA ASP A 303 11.33 23.51 16.07
C ASP A 303 10.30 22.40 16.21
N LEU A 304 10.21 21.82 17.42
CA LEU A 304 9.33 20.69 17.69
C LEU A 304 8.15 21.08 18.54
N SER A 305 6.95 20.97 17.98
CA SER A 305 5.69 21.13 18.69
C SER A 305 4.77 19.95 18.37
N ILE A 306 4.36 19.23 19.42
CA ILE A 306 3.52 18.05 19.27
C ILE A 306 2.17 18.32 19.96
N PRO A 307 1.07 18.43 19.21
CA PRO A 307 -0.27 18.58 19.77
C PRO A 307 -0.78 17.23 20.29
N GLY A 308 -0.24 16.81 21.45
CA GLY A 308 -0.51 15.48 22.03
C GLY A 308 -1.98 15.24 22.33
N SER A 309 -2.75 16.28 22.64
CA SER A 309 -4.20 16.18 22.82
C SER A 309 -4.94 15.73 21.56
N LYS A 310 -4.46 16.15 20.37
CA LYS A 310 -5.01 15.68 19.08
C LYS A 310 -4.68 14.22 18.83
N TRP A 311 -3.47 13.77 19.16
CA TRP A 311 -3.09 12.37 19.08
C TRP A 311 -3.90 11.51 20.04
N ALA A 312 -4.04 11.93 21.30
CA ALA A 312 -4.83 11.22 22.30
C ALA A 312 -6.30 11.05 21.88
N SER A 313 -6.86 12.01 21.16
CA SER A 313 -8.25 11.92 20.66
C SER A 313 -8.45 10.84 19.61
N LEU A 314 -7.38 10.38 18.92
CA LEU A 314 -7.48 9.31 17.93
C LEU A 314 -7.64 7.91 18.55
N PHE A 315 -7.30 7.73 19.81
CA PHE A 315 -7.23 6.41 20.44
C PHE A 315 -8.58 5.88 20.96
N GLN A 316 -9.67 6.58 20.63
CA GLN A 316 -11.00 6.20 21.07
C GLN A 316 -11.72 5.36 20.01
N ASN A 317 -12.39 4.29 20.44
CA ASN A 317 -13.16 3.41 19.55
C ASN A 317 -12.34 2.88 18.35
N VAL A 318 -11.12 2.40 18.61
CA VAL A 318 -10.21 1.90 17.57
C VAL A 318 -9.98 0.39 17.65
N ALA A 319 -10.50 -0.24 18.70
CA ALA A 319 -10.40 -1.69 18.92
C ALA A 319 -11.51 -2.17 19.87
N PRO A 320 -11.73 -3.49 19.98
CA PRO A 320 -12.57 -4.05 21.03
C PRO A 320 -12.00 -3.75 22.43
N GLY A 321 -12.74 -3.04 23.25
CA GLY A 321 -12.35 -2.73 24.62
C GLY A 321 -11.44 -1.49 24.75
N THR A 322 -10.79 -1.38 25.90
CA THR A 322 -9.95 -0.23 26.24
C THR A 322 -8.57 -0.35 25.60
N VAL A 323 -8.11 0.72 25.02
CA VAL A 323 -6.73 0.84 24.54
C VAL A 323 -5.87 1.59 25.55
N THR A 324 -4.60 1.22 25.64
CA THR A 324 -3.62 1.83 26.53
C THR A 324 -2.49 2.43 25.70
N PRO A 325 -2.25 3.74 25.75
CA PRO A 325 -1.09 4.35 25.11
C PRO A 325 0.22 3.79 25.68
N THR A 326 1.15 3.41 24.82
CA THR A 326 2.37 2.68 25.21
C THR A 326 3.66 3.38 24.87
N GLY A 327 3.67 4.26 23.89
CA GLY A 327 4.88 4.99 23.56
C GLY A 327 4.75 5.92 22.37
N SER A 328 5.80 6.69 22.17
CA SER A 328 5.97 7.57 21.00
C SER A 328 7.37 7.40 20.40
N TRP A 329 7.53 7.76 19.13
CA TRP A 329 8.79 7.79 18.39
C TRP A 329 8.87 9.08 17.59
N LEU A 330 10.01 9.70 17.63
CA LEU A 330 10.36 10.83 16.79
C LEU A 330 11.63 10.48 16.03
N SER A 331 11.66 10.70 14.74
CA SER A 331 12.84 10.48 13.92
C SER A 331 13.01 11.65 12.96
N ILE A 332 14.23 12.17 12.90
CA ILE A 332 14.66 13.11 11.86
C ILE A 332 15.71 12.40 11.04
N ALA A 333 15.43 12.25 9.76
CA ALA A 333 16.29 11.50 8.89
C ALA A 333 16.55 12.28 7.60
N PRO A 334 17.78 12.29 7.12
CA PRO A 334 17.99 12.56 5.71
C PRO A 334 17.45 11.35 4.95
N GLU A 335 16.65 11.62 3.97
CA GLU A 335 16.33 10.59 2.98
C GLU A 335 17.27 10.81 1.79
N PRO A 336 18.24 9.93 1.58
CA PRO A 336 19.13 10.00 0.42
C PRO A 336 18.39 9.76 -0.90
N TYR A 337 17.08 9.78 -0.87
CA TYR A 337 16.20 9.35 -1.94
C TYR A 337 15.76 10.46 -2.88
N VAL A 338 16.21 11.69 -2.70
CA VAL A 338 15.89 12.73 -3.66
C VAL A 338 17.20 13.39 -4.08
N ILE A 339 17.81 12.80 -5.07
CA ILE A 339 18.94 13.42 -5.74
C ILE A 339 18.36 14.50 -6.62
N GLY A 340 18.67 15.76 -6.28
CA GLY A 340 18.13 16.94 -6.93
C GLY A 340 18.62 17.15 -8.33
N VAL A 341 18.13 16.39 -9.27
CA VAL A 341 18.35 16.67 -10.68
C VAL A 341 17.01 16.74 -11.37
N ASN A 342 16.41 17.94 -11.43
CA ASN A 342 15.13 18.19 -12.13
C ASN A 342 14.01 17.19 -11.76
N ALA A 343 14.29 16.27 -10.86
CA ALA A 343 13.36 15.35 -10.29
C ALA A 343 12.41 16.15 -9.41
N LYS A 344 11.20 15.75 -9.36
CA LYS A 344 10.20 16.37 -8.48
C LYS A 344 10.73 16.25 -7.04
N PRO A 345 11.17 17.33 -6.40
CA PRO A 345 11.93 17.27 -5.14
C PRO A 345 11.11 16.86 -3.92
N GLN A 346 10.01 16.17 -4.12
CA GLN A 346 9.02 15.84 -3.11
C GLN A 346 8.49 14.42 -3.26
N LEU A 347 9.10 13.58 -4.09
CA LEU A 347 8.70 12.17 -4.18
C LEU A 347 9.35 11.41 -3.03
N PHE A 348 8.55 10.96 -2.11
CA PHE A 348 8.93 9.97 -1.13
C PHE A 348 8.71 8.59 -1.75
N ALA A 349 9.79 7.96 -2.17
CA ALA A 349 9.73 6.55 -2.51
C ALA A 349 9.98 5.76 -1.22
N PRO A 350 8.97 5.13 -0.63
CA PRO A 350 9.23 4.23 0.47
C PRO A 350 10.17 3.14 -0.06
N PRO A 351 11.26 2.83 0.67
CA PRO A 351 12.14 1.74 0.30
C PRO A 351 11.33 0.47 0.13
N PHE A 352 11.74 -0.39 -0.80
CA PHE A 352 11.10 -1.64 -1.19
C PHE A 352 10.12 -2.19 -0.16
N GLY A 353 8.83 -2.02 -0.43
CA GLY A 353 7.77 -2.52 0.42
C GLY A 353 7.68 -1.80 1.78
N SER A 354 7.30 -0.53 1.81
CA SER A 354 6.83 0.12 3.04
C SER A 354 5.62 -0.62 3.66
N HIS A 355 5.11 -1.60 2.97
CA HIS A 355 4.25 -2.66 3.49
C HIS A 355 5.03 -3.94 3.83
N VAL A 356 6.36 -3.94 3.86
CA VAL A 356 7.18 -5.06 4.27
C VAL A 356 7.41 -4.99 5.78
N TYR A 357 6.52 -5.57 6.51
CA TYR A 357 6.73 -6.70 7.42
C TYR A 357 7.97 -6.61 8.31
N MET A 358 8.02 -5.67 9.23
CA MET A 358 8.85 -5.81 10.41
C MET A 358 7.96 -6.22 11.58
N VAL A 359 7.63 -7.51 11.65
CA VAL A 359 7.24 -8.12 12.92
C VAL A 359 8.53 -8.32 13.70
N GLN A 360 8.72 -7.54 14.72
CA GLN A 360 9.63 -7.92 15.80
C GLN A 360 8.84 -8.85 16.72
N PRO A 361 9.12 -10.17 16.72
CA PRO A 361 8.37 -11.12 17.53
C PRO A 361 8.60 -10.96 19.03
N ASP A 362 9.58 -10.21 19.45
CA ASP A 362 10.06 -10.11 20.83
C ASP A 362 9.95 -8.69 21.42
N SER A 363 9.13 -7.83 20.86
CA SER A 363 8.88 -6.53 21.47
C SER A 363 8.05 -6.71 22.75
N PRO A 364 8.47 -6.17 23.91
CA PRO A 364 7.68 -6.19 25.13
C PRO A 364 6.34 -5.46 25.00
N SER A 365 6.12 -4.71 23.93
CA SER A 365 4.88 -4.02 23.60
C SER A 365 3.86 -4.84 22.80
N GLY A 366 4.15 -6.12 22.44
CA GLY A 366 3.24 -6.98 21.71
C GLY A 366 3.45 -6.98 20.18
N LEU A 367 2.53 -7.64 19.47
CA LEU A 367 2.55 -7.74 18.02
C LEU A 367 2.32 -6.38 17.35
N THR A 368 3.23 -6.05 16.43
CA THR A 368 3.06 -4.92 15.51
C THR A 368 2.60 -5.44 14.15
N TYR A 369 1.53 -4.90 13.60
CA TYR A 369 1.00 -5.33 12.30
C TYR A 369 1.81 -4.73 11.15
N PRO A 370 1.97 -5.47 10.04
CA PRO A 370 2.46 -4.90 8.80
C PRO A 370 1.61 -3.69 8.38
N GLY A 371 2.25 -2.61 7.95
CA GLY A 371 1.57 -1.38 7.56
C GLY A 371 1.15 -0.46 8.71
N SER A 372 1.17 -0.95 9.95
CA SER A 372 0.96 -0.13 11.15
C SER A 372 2.23 0.11 11.95
N ALA A 373 3.38 -0.34 11.44
CA ALA A 373 4.64 -0.01 12.06
C ALA A 373 4.88 1.49 11.95
N CYS A 374 5.27 2.12 13.04
CA CYS A 374 5.87 3.44 12.96
C CYS A 374 6.93 3.40 11.88
N PRO A 375 7.04 4.40 10.99
CA PRO A 375 8.06 4.40 9.97
C PRO A 375 9.43 4.27 10.66
N SER A 376 9.86 3.02 10.84
CA SER A 376 11.24 2.73 11.15
C SER A 376 11.95 3.04 9.86
N GLN A 377 12.56 4.18 9.81
CA GLN A 377 13.45 4.53 8.71
C GLN A 377 14.42 3.37 8.54
N PRO A 378 14.64 2.84 7.34
CA PRO A 378 15.50 1.68 7.14
C PRO A 378 16.95 1.92 7.62
N PHE A 379 17.27 3.16 7.94
CA PHE A 379 18.61 3.61 8.32
C PHE A 379 18.75 3.98 9.79
N PHE A 380 17.68 3.94 10.57
CA PHE A 380 17.73 4.36 11.96
C PHE A 380 17.33 3.22 12.86
N LEU A 381 18.25 2.87 13.73
CA LEU A 381 17.97 1.97 14.83
C LEU A 381 16.83 2.57 15.66
N PRO A 382 15.89 1.75 16.13
CA PRO A 382 14.85 2.24 16.99
C PRO A 382 15.49 2.92 18.19
N VAL A 383 15.34 4.21 18.25
CA VAL A 383 15.63 4.98 19.44
C VAL A 383 14.70 4.50 20.54
N ALA A 384 15.09 4.66 21.77
CA ALA A 384 14.26 4.31 22.91
C ALA A 384 12.82 4.77 22.72
N VAL A 385 11.87 3.89 23.05
CA VAL A 385 10.46 4.23 23.00
C VAL A 385 10.21 5.28 24.09
N ASP A 386 9.89 6.50 23.68
CA ASP A 386 9.53 7.55 24.60
C ASP A 386 8.12 7.32 25.16
N PRO A 387 7.81 7.87 26.33
CA PRO A 387 6.45 7.85 26.87
C PRO A 387 5.45 8.45 25.87
N PRO A 388 4.19 7.97 25.87
CA PRO A 388 3.18 8.52 24.95
C PRO A 388 2.94 10.01 25.25
N ILE A 389 2.86 10.82 24.19
CA ILE A 389 2.62 12.26 24.29
C ILE A 389 1.12 12.51 24.15
N LEU A 390 0.44 12.69 25.29
CA LEU A 390 -1.02 12.81 25.37
C LEU A 390 -1.52 14.24 25.59
N ALA A 391 -0.63 15.17 25.91
CA ALA A 391 -0.92 16.59 26.07
C ALA A 391 -0.06 17.42 25.11
N ASP A 392 -0.53 18.60 24.76
CA ASP A 392 0.19 19.51 23.89
C ASP A 392 1.53 19.91 24.52
N GLN A 393 2.62 19.71 23.80
CA GLN A 393 3.96 19.99 24.25
C GLN A 393 4.75 20.75 23.19
N ASN A 394 5.50 21.74 23.66
CA ASN A 394 6.50 22.43 22.86
C ASN A 394 7.88 22.04 23.40
N PHE A 395 8.66 21.33 22.61
CA PHE A 395 9.98 20.86 22.97
C PHE A 395 11.09 21.88 22.64
N GLY A 396 10.73 22.99 21.99
CA GLY A 396 11.70 23.97 21.52
C GLY A 396 12.43 23.54 20.26
N THR A 397 13.64 24.05 20.09
CA THR A 397 14.48 23.81 18.92
C THR A 397 15.43 22.65 19.15
N LEU A 398 15.29 21.58 18.36
CA LEU A 398 16.23 20.48 18.32
C LEU A 398 17.38 20.83 17.36
N GLN A 399 18.61 20.73 17.85
CA GLN A 399 19.83 20.81 17.05
C GLN A 399 20.28 19.38 16.69
N TYR A 400 20.72 19.16 15.46
CA TYR A 400 21.22 17.87 14.99
C TYR A 400 22.29 18.05 13.91
N GLY A 401 23.18 17.07 13.77
CA GLY A 401 24.16 17.06 12.69
C GLY A 401 23.48 16.79 11.33
N ASP A 402 23.92 17.50 10.30
CA ASP A 402 23.43 17.31 8.93
C ASP A 402 24.58 17.37 7.92
N PRO A 403 25.34 16.28 7.79
CA PRO A 403 26.48 16.20 6.88
C PRO A 403 26.09 15.95 5.42
N PHE A 404 24.81 15.72 5.16
CA PHE A 404 24.35 15.26 3.86
C PHE A 404 24.21 16.39 2.84
N PRO A 405 24.27 16.08 1.53
CA PRO A 405 24.08 17.08 0.47
C PRO A 405 22.74 17.83 0.62
N SER A 406 22.74 19.11 0.30
CA SER A 406 21.57 19.99 0.45
C SER A 406 20.39 19.62 -0.46
N ASP A 407 20.65 18.88 -1.52
CA ASP A 407 19.66 18.36 -2.46
C ASP A 407 19.00 17.07 -1.97
N TRP A 408 19.50 16.46 -0.90
CA TRP A 408 18.80 15.34 -0.25
C TRP A 408 17.60 15.85 0.55
N MET A 409 16.48 15.16 0.43
CA MET A 409 15.30 15.46 1.22
C MET A 409 15.55 15.15 2.70
N ARG A 410 15.02 15.96 3.58
CA ARG A 410 14.95 15.70 5.02
C ARG A 410 13.52 15.32 5.36
N VAL A 411 13.37 14.29 6.17
CA VAL A 411 12.05 13.86 6.67
C VAL A 411 12.01 13.90 8.19
N LEU A 412 10.87 14.29 8.69
CA LEU A 412 10.53 14.27 10.10
C LEU A 412 9.36 13.32 10.28
N ALA A 413 9.60 12.21 10.96
CA ALA A 413 8.58 11.20 11.24
C ALA A 413 8.21 11.22 12.73
N PHE A 414 6.93 11.20 13.00
CA PHE A 414 6.39 11.06 14.34
C PHE A 414 5.33 9.96 14.38
N CYS A 415 5.37 9.16 15.43
CA CYS A 415 4.47 8.04 15.58
C CYS A 415 4.11 7.83 17.06
N GLN A 416 2.88 7.38 17.31
CA GLN A 416 2.44 6.93 18.63
C GLN A 416 1.84 5.53 18.54
N SER A 417 1.99 4.76 19.63
CA SER A 417 1.47 3.42 19.76
C SER A 417 0.50 3.31 20.92
N VAL A 418 -0.52 2.50 20.71
CA VAL A 418 -1.41 2.05 21.78
C VAL A 418 -1.49 0.53 21.75
N THR A 419 -1.70 -0.10 22.89
CA THR A 419 -1.99 -1.54 22.98
C THR A 419 -3.44 -1.80 23.33
N THR A 420 -3.97 -2.87 22.79
CA THR A 420 -5.31 -3.38 23.11
C THR A 420 -5.23 -4.87 23.43
N PRO A 421 -6.02 -5.38 24.39
CA PRO A 421 -6.08 -6.80 24.66
C PRO A 421 -6.82 -7.53 23.53
N PHE A 422 -6.23 -8.59 23.04
CA PHE A 422 -6.85 -9.49 22.08
C PHE A 422 -7.00 -10.87 22.69
N GLN A 423 -8.22 -11.40 22.71
CA GLN A 423 -8.54 -12.68 23.32
C GLN A 423 -8.66 -13.78 22.27
N VAL A 424 -8.00 -14.92 22.53
CA VAL A 424 -8.19 -16.15 21.76
C VAL A 424 -8.41 -17.28 22.75
N GLY A 425 -9.62 -17.80 22.82
CA GLY A 425 -10.04 -18.72 23.87
C GLY A 425 -9.95 -18.07 25.25
N SER A 426 -9.20 -18.67 26.17
CA SER A 426 -8.92 -18.13 27.51
C SER A 426 -7.67 -17.26 27.61
N LEU A 427 -6.93 -17.12 26.52
CA LEU A 427 -5.66 -16.37 26.50
C LEU A 427 -5.90 -14.95 26.03
N THR A 428 -5.22 -13.99 26.66
CA THR A 428 -5.24 -12.57 26.29
C THR A 428 -3.82 -12.14 25.94
N PHE A 429 -3.69 -11.45 24.81
CA PHE A 429 -2.42 -10.95 24.29
C PHE A 429 -2.52 -9.47 24.00
N PRO A 430 -1.50 -8.66 24.33
CA PRO A 430 -1.45 -7.28 23.89
C PRO A 430 -1.17 -7.19 22.40
N ILE A 431 -1.90 -6.33 21.71
CA ILE A 431 -1.67 -6.01 20.30
C ILE A 431 -1.44 -4.52 20.17
N ALA A 432 -0.35 -4.13 19.50
CA ALA A 432 -0.03 -2.73 19.27
C ALA A 432 -0.73 -2.19 18.02
N LEU A 433 -1.35 -1.03 18.15
CA LEU A 433 -1.88 -0.23 17.05
C LEU A 433 -1.07 1.05 16.95
N ASN A 434 -0.65 1.41 15.76
CA ASN A 434 0.21 2.56 15.53
C ASN A 434 -0.49 3.66 14.73
N TYR A 435 -0.08 4.88 14.99
CA TYR A 435 -0.58 6.11 14.39
C TYR A 435 0.62 6.98 14.05
N GLY A 436 0.79 7.36 12.82
CA GLY A 436 2.01 8.03 12.44
C GLY A 436 1.85 9.02 11.30
N MET A 437 2.89 9.82 11.15
CA MET A 437 3.04 10.76 10.04
C MET A 437 4.50 10.96 9.68
N THR A 438 4.72 11.33 8.43
CA THR A 438 6.02 11.75 7.92
C THR A 438 5.84 13.03 7.13
N VAL A 439 6.63 14.04 7.46
CA VAL A 439 6.56 15.39 6.87
C VAL A 439 7.96 15.92 6.57
N SER A 440 8.05 17.02 5.84
CA SER A 440 9.29 17.78 5.76
C SER A 440 9.55 18.51 7.08
N PRO A 441 10.80 18.61 7.56
CA PRO A 441 11.15 19.39 8.74
C PRO A 441 10.82 20.90 8.63
N SER A 442 10.61 21.40 7.43
CA SER A 442 10.13 22.77 7.20
C SER A 442 8.67 22.99 7.59
N SER A 443 7.94 21.90 7.92
CA SER A 443 6.54 21.94 8.38
C SER A 443 6.48 21.52 9.85
N PRO A 444 6.66 22.42 10.80
CA PRO A 444 6.95 22.10 12.21
C PRO A 444 5.77 21.53 13.00
N SER A 445 4.56 21.47 12.43
CA SER A 445 3.41 20.95 13.14
C SER A 445 3.28 19.43 12.99
N LEU A 446 3.55 18.68 14.05
CA LEU A 446 3.35 17.25 14.14
C LEU A 446 1.91 16.88 14.58
N ALA A 447 0.91 17.55 14.01
CA ALA A 447 -0.49 17.18 14.19
C ALA A 447 -0.81 15.94 13.33
N PRO A 448 -1.66 15.01 13.83
CA PRO A 448 -2.02 13.82 13.04
C PRO A 448 -2.66 14.21 11.71
N LEU A 449 -2.19 13.60 10.63
CA LEU A 449 -2.71 13.80 9.26
C LEU A 449 -3.87 12.84 8.98
N ALA A 450 -3.82 11.64 9.55
CA ALA A 450 -4.84 10.61 9.40
C ALA A 450 -5.59 10.40 10.72
N GLY A 451 -6.88 10.12 10.63
CA GLY A 451 -7.70 9.63 11.73
C GLY A 451 -8.13 8.17 11.50
N PRO A 452 -8.50 7.43 12.55
CA PRO A 452 -9.03 6.09 12.42
C PRO A 452 -10.40 6.11 11.72
N VAL A 453 -10.74 5.05 10.99
CA VAL A 453 -12.10 4.88 10.45
C VAL A 453 -13.14 4.83 11.58
N VAL A 454 -14.35 5.30 11.30
CA VAL A 454 -15.43 5.41 12.29
C VAL A 454 -16.51 4.37 11.98
N ASP A 455 -17.04 3.74 13.03
CA ASP A 455 -18.13 2.75 12.98
C ASP A 455 -17.92 1.64 11.94
N PRO A 456 -16.77 0.92 11.97
CA PRO A 456 -16.53 -0.14 11.01
C PRO A 456 -17.47 -1.33 11.24
N THR A 457 -18.05 -1.83 10.13
CA THR A 457 -18.98 -2.96 10.14
C THR A 457 -18.60 -4.01 9.10
N ILE A 458 -19.01 -5.27 9.34
CA ILE A 458 -18.96 -6.36 8.38
C ILE A 458 -20.37 -6.94 8.21
N ASP A 459 -20.92 -6.90 7.01
CA ASP A 459 -22.31 -7.28 6.71
C ASP A 459 -23.33 -6.62 7.67
N GLY A 460 -23.08 -5.36 8.05
CA GLY A 460 -23.89 -4.60 8.99
C GLY A 460 -23.64 -4.86 10.47
N SER A 461 -22.81 -5.85 10.83
CA SER A 461 -22.42 -6.14 12.21
C SER A 461 -21.22 -5.27 12.63
N ASN A 462 -21.24 -4.75 13.84
CA ASN A 462 -20.15 -3.94 14.39
C ASN A 462 -18.86 -4.76 14.50
N LEU A 463 -17.77 -4.27 13.91
CA LEU A 463 -16.46 -4.95 13.91
C LEU A 463 -15.79 -4.99 15.29
N PHE A 464 -16.21 -4.18 16.25
CA PHE A 464 -15.65 -4.20 17.61
C PHE A 464 -16.30 -5.25 18.53
N THR A 465 -17.27 -6.00 18.03
CA THR A 465 -17.87 -7.13 18.73
C THR A 465 -17.57 -8.44 18.05
N THR A 466 -17.24 -9.48 18.83
CA THR A 466 -17.11 -10.83 18.28
C THR A 466 -18.41 -11.21 17.59
N THR A 467 -18.32 -11.53 16.31
CA THR A 467 -19.49 -11.79 15.47
C THR A 467 -19.27 -12.96 14.53
N SER A 468 -20.38 -13.42 13.95
CA SER A 468 -20.39 -14.47 12.94
C SER A 468 -21.14 -13.97 11.73
N VAL A 469 -20.55 -14.09 10.54
CA VAL A 469 -21.18 -13.71 9.27
C VAL A 469 -21.43 -14.95 8.40
N ASN A 470 -22.59 -14.97 7.75
CA ASN A 470 -23.05 -16.12 6.96
C ASN A 470 -22.68 -16.01 5.48
N SER A 471 -21.67 -15.22 5.16
CA SER A 471 -21.20 -15.01 3.80
C SER A 471 -19.69 -15.19 3.71
N THR A 472 -19.23 -15.94 2.73
CA THR A 472 -17.81 -16.03 2.40
C THR A 472 -17.33 -14.79 1.63
N VAL A 473 -18.26 -14.02 1.04
CA VAL A 473 -18.00 -12.73 0.35
C VAL A 473 -18.60 -11.62 1.20
N ALA A 474 -17.90 -11.28 2.26
CA ALA A 474 -18.35 -10.31 3.24
C ALA A 474 -18.09 -8.87 2.76
N LYS A 475 -18.97 -7.95 3.14
CA LYS A 475 -18.84 -6.53 2.84
C LYS A 475 -18.43 -5.75 4.09
N LEU A 476 -17.29 -5.09 4.01
CA LEU A 476 -16.84 -4.11 5.00
C LEU A 476 -17.40 -2.73 4.65
N ASN A 477 -17.81 -1.97 5.68
CA ASN A 477 -18.20 -0.57 5.55
C ASN A 477 -17.68 0.20 6.76
N TRP A 478 -17.39 1.48 6.57
CA TRP A 478 -16.98 2.42 7.60
C TRP A 478 -17.32 3.85 7.19
N SER A 479 -17.21 4.78 8.12
CA SER A 479 -17.24 6.21 7.84
C SER A 479 -15.82 6.76 7.80
N ALA A 480 -15.58 7.73 6.93
CA ALA A 480 -14.31 8.44 6.89
C ALA A 480 -14.09 9.22 8.19
N PRO A 481 -12.85 9.32 8.69
CA PRO A 481 -12.56 10.13 9.86
C PRO A 481 -12.81 11.61 9.60
N ALA A 482 -13.37 12.29 10.59
CA ALA A 482 -13.65 13.73 10.49
C ALA A 482 -12.36 14.55 10.44
N GLY A 483 -12.35 15.60 9.61
CA GLY A 483 -11.25 16.56 9.56
C GLY A 483 -9.99 16.07 8.84
N THR A 484 -10.04 14.90 8.20
CA THR A 484 -8.95 14.35 7.37
C THR A 484 -9.46 14.03 5.97
N SER A 485 -8.55 13.97 5.01
CA SER A 485 -8.85 13.62 3.62
C SER A 485 -7.99 12.40 3.23
N PRO A 486 -8.41 11.19 3.59
CA PRO A 486 -7.70 9.99 3.20
C PRO A 486 -7.64 9.83 1.68
N TYR A 487 -6.49 9.43 1.15
CA TYR A 487 -6.42 8.99 -0.24
C TYR A 487 -6.91 7.56 -0.40
N GLY A 488 -6.92 6.79 0.68
CA GLY A 488 -7.42 5.44 0.70
C GLY A 488 -7.37 4.75 2.05
N TYR A 489 -7.72 3.49 2.01
CA TYR A 489 -7.77 2.57 3.14
C TYR A 489 -7.16 1.24 2.74
N THR A 490 -6.38 0.66 3.64
CA THR A 490 -5.84 -0.68 3.48
C THR A 490 -6.37 -1.60 4.58
N VAL A 491 -6.88 -2.77 4.19
CA VAL A 491 -7.41 -3.78 5.10
C VAL A 491 -6.52 -5.02 5.07
N TYR A 492 -5.88 -5.31 6.19
CA TYR A 492 -5.21 -6.58 6.41
C TYR A 492 -6.18 -7.59 6.97
N VAL A 493 -6.21 -8.76 6.36
CA VAL A 493 -7.06 -9.89 6.77
C VAL A 493 -6.16 -10.97 7.34
N TYR A 494 -6.32 -11.27 8.62
CA TYR A 494 -5.58 -12.31 9.31
C TYR A 494 -6.52 -13.45 9.67
N GLN A 495 -6.17 -14.68 9.29
CA GLN A 495 -6.82 -15.86 9.84
C GLN A 495 -6.23 -16.15 11.22
N VAL A 496 -7.09 -16.29 12.21
CA VAL A 496 -6.72 -16.67 13.58
C VAL A 496 -6.77 -18.19 13.70
N ILE A 497 -5.61 -18.80 13.97
CA ILE A 497 -5.47 -20.25 14.09
C ILE A 497 -5.13 -20.57 15.55
N PRO A 498 -6.09 -21.06 16.36
CA PRO A 498 -5.81 -21.41 17.76
C PRO A 498 -4.75 -22.52 17.88
N ARG A 499 -3.93 -22.43 18.93
CA ARG A 499 -2.90 -23.38 19.30
C ARG A 499 -3.01 -23.70 20.81
N PRO A 500 -2.47 -24.82 21.29
CA PRO A 500 -2.56 -25.16 22.72
C PRO A 500 -2.01 -24.12 23.69
N SER A 501 -0.96 -23.40 23.29
CA SER A 501 -0.29 -22.37 24.10
C SER A 501 -0.34 -20.97 23.48
N GLY A 502 -1.32 -20.69 22.61
CA GLY A 502 -1.37 -19.39 21.93
C GLY A 502 -2.22 -19.41 20.68
N PHE A 503 -1.77 -18.73 19.65
CA PHE A 503 -2.40 -18.74 18.33
C PHE A 503 -1.38 -18.39 17.24
N GLU A 504 -1.74 -18.67 16.00
CA GLU A 504 -1.03 -18.17 14.83
C GLU A 504 -1.93 -17.19 14.08
N LEU A 505 -1.36 -16.13 13.57
CA LEU A 505 -1.97 -15.25 12.58
C LEU A 505 -1.39 -15.57 11.21
N LEU A 506 -2.22 -16.04 10.30
CA LEU A 506 -1.88 -16.23 8.91
C LEU A 506 -2.43 -15.03 8.12
N VAL A 507 -1.56 -14.30 7.43
CA VAL A 507 -2.01 -13.23 6.54
C VAL A 507 -2.77 -13.83 5.37
N ALA A 508 -4.09 -13.68 5.38
CA ALA A 508 -4.98 -14.18 4.33
C ALA A 508 -5.08 -13.21 3.14
N GLY A 509 -4.81 -11.93 3.35
CA GLY A 509 -4.81 -10.94 2.28
C GLY A 509 -4.53 -9.53 2.77
N ASN A 510 -4.20 -8.68 1.81
CA ASN A 510 -4.02 -7.24 1.96
C ASN A 510 -4.81 -6.54 0.85
N TYR A 511 -5.80 -5.77 1.21
CA TYR A 511 -6.77 -5.22 0.28
C TYR A 511 -6.94 -3.72 0.47
N SER A 512 -6.78 -2.95 -0.61
CA SER A 512 -6.82 -1.49 -0.56
C SER A 512 -7.96 -0.91 -1.40
N THR A 513 -8.50 0.23 -0.98
CA THR A 513 -9.56 0.95 -1.68
C THR A 513 -9.55 2.44 -1.33
N ALA A 514 -10.01 3.27 -2.26
CA ALA A 514 -10.33 4.68 -1.96
C ALA A 514 -11.76 4.87 -1.41
N GLN A 515 -12.56 3.79 -1.37
CA GLN A 515 -13.96 3.85 -0.93
C GLN A 515 -14.07 3.60 0.57
N THR A 516 -15.13 4.07 1.19
CA THR A 516 -15.48 3.76 2.58
C THR A 516 -16.19 2.41 2.73
N SER A 517 -16.13 1.59 1.70
CA SER A 517 -16.61 0.21 1.72
C SER A 517 -15.87 -0.64 0.71
N MET A 518 -15.79 -1.94 0.99
CA MET A 518 -15.29 -2.94 0.03
C MET A 518 -16.00 -4.27 0.23
N THR A 519 -16.17 -5.00 -0.85
CA THR A 519 -16.56 -6.42 -0.79
C THR A 519 -15.27 -7.22 -0.76
N LEU A 520 -15.05 -8.00 0.28
CA LEU A 520 -13.84 -8.82 0.40
C LEU A 520 -13.82 -9.93 -0.64
N PRO A 521 -12.64 -10.33 -1.13
CA PRO A 521 -12.50 -11.61 -1.80
C PRO A 521 -12.96 -12.76 -0.89
N PRO A 522 -13.32 -13.93 -1.47
CA PRO A 522 -13.89 -15.02 -0.69
C PRO A 522 -13.00 -15.47 0.46
N LEU A 523 -13.57 -15.50 1.65
CA LEU A 523 -12.97 -16.03 2.86
C LEU A 523 -13.40 -17.50 3.05
N THR A 524 -12.59 -18.28 3.75
CA THR A 524 -12.89 -19.71 3.98
C THR A 524 -13.93 -19.86 5.08
N ALA A 525 -15.01 -20.55 4.79
CA ALA A 525 -16.04 -20.91 5.78
C ALA A 525 -15.45 -21.76 6.92
N GLY A 526 -15.94 -21.55 8.13
CA GLY A 526 -15.48 -22.21 9.35
C GLY A 526 -14.25 -21.55 9.98
N ASN A 527 -13.59 -20.62 9.30
CA ASN A 527 -12.42 -19.93 9.84
C ASN A 527 -12.81 -18.64 10.58
N THR A 528 -11.95 -18.28 11.53
CA THR A 528 -12.04 -17.03 12.28
C THR A 528 -10.98 -16.06 11.77
N TYR A 529 -11.37 -14.81 11.64
CA TYR A 529 -10.53 -13.75 11.09
C TYR A 529 -10.44 -12.54 12.02
N LEU A 530 -9.36 -11.81 11.86
CA LEU A 530 -9.10 -10.50 12.44
C LEU A 530 -8.86 -9.52 11.29
N PHE A 531 -9.47 -8.35 11.34
CA PHE A 531 -9.29 -7.29 10.35
C PHE A 531 -8.56 -6.10 10.99
N VAL A 532 -7.58 -5.60 10.28
CA VAL A 532 -6.90 -4.34 10.62
C VAL A 532 -7.15 -3.36 9.48
N ILE A 533 -7.81 -2.25 9.76
CA ILE A 533 -8.12 -1.22 8.78
C ILE A 533 -7.19 -0.04 9.03
N ILE A 534 -6.46 0.35 8.03
CA ILE A 534 -5.54 1.48 8.07
C ILE A 534 -6.11 2.57 7.18
N THR A 535 -6.32 3.74 7.76
CA THR A 535 -6.55 4.98 7.01
C THR A 535 -5.22 5.51 6.54
N GLU A 536 -5.11 5.90 5.29
CA GLU A 536 -3.88 6.41 4.70
C GLU A 536 -4.09 7.80 4.11
N VAL A 537 -3.14 8.70 4.40
CA VAL A 537 -3.05 10.05 3.83
C VAL A 537 -1.72 10.16 3.09
N ASP A 538 -1.76 10.73 1.90
CA ASP A 538 -0.59 10.92 1.04
C ASP A 538 -0.74 12.19 0.22
N GLY A 539 0.39 12.81 -0.17
CA GLY A 539 0.38 14.07 -0.90
C GLY A 539 -0.18 13.98 -2.32
N ILE A 540 0.08 12.88 -3.03
CA ILE A 540 -0.33 12.70 -4.44
C ILE A 540 -0.82 11.31 -4.81
N ALA A 541 -0.66 10.31 -3.95
CA ALA A 541 -1.07 8.95 -4.28
C ALA A 541 -2.57 8.88 -4.61
N ASN A 542 -2.91 7.99 -5.53
CA ASN A 542 -4.28 7.74 -5.93
C ASN A 542 -4.58 6.25 -5.80
N MET A 543 -5.27 5.86 -4.73
CA MET A 543 -5.61 4.46 -4.47
C MET A 543 -6.41 3.80 -5.59
N GLN A 544 -7.14 4.60 -6.38
CA GLN A 544 -7.93 4.10 -7.52
C GLN A 544 -7.10 3.76 -8.75
N ALA A 545 -5.93 4.37 -8.93
CA ALA A 545 -5.20 4.26 -10.18
C ALA A 545 -3.67 4.19 -10.05
N SER A 546 -3.09 4.72 -8.97
CA SER A 546 -1.62 4.77 -8.77
C SER A 546 -1.25 4.79 -7.28
N PRO A 547 -1.54 3.70 -6.54
CA PRO A 547 -1.42 3.69 -5.08
C PRO A 547 0.01 3.81 -4.57
N TYR A 548 1.00 3.47 -5.40
CA TYR A 548 2.40 3.45 -5.01
C TYR A 548 3.20 4.68 -5.41
N ARG A 549 2.58 5.65 -6.10
CA ARG A 549 3.19 6.96 -6.41
C ARG A 549 2.96 7.90 -5.22
N SER A 550 3.81 7.75 -4.20
CA SER A 550 3.67 8.42 -2.91
C SER A 550 4.44 9.73 -2.84
N GLN A 551 3.95 10.69 -2.06
CA GLN A 551 4.61 11.97 -1.80
C GLN A 551 4.31 12.47 -0.39
N LEU A 552 5.28 13.17 0.23
CA LEU A 552 5.04 13.85 1.50
C LEU A 552 3.97 14.98 1.37
N PRO A 553 3.18 15.20 2.41
CA PRO A 553 3.20 14.50 3.69
C PRO A 553 2.46 13.18 3.63
N THR A 554 2.88 12.20 4.44
CA THR A 554 2.17 10.94 4.60
C THR A 554 1.70 10.76 6.03
N GLY A 555 0.63 10.02 6.22
CA GLY A 555 0.12 9.71 7.56
C GLY A 555 -0.79 8.49 7.56
N PHE A 556 -0.86 7.83 8.70
CA PHE A 556 -1.72 6.67 8.85
C PHE A 556 -2.33 6.58 10.26
N ALA A 557 -3.48 5.92 10.32
CA ALA A 557 -4.17 5.61 11.58
C ALA A 557 -4.81 4.22 11.48
N THR A 558 -4.74 3.45 12.55
CA THR A 558 -5.09 2.03 12.55
C THR A 558 -6.30 1.74 13.42
N VAL A 559 -7.16 0.83 12.95
CA VAL A 559 -8.29 0.25 13.69
C VAL A 559 -8.20 -1.27 13.62
N MET A 560 -8.54 -1.96 14.70
CA MET A 560 -8.55 -3.42 14.77
C MET A 560 -9.93 -3.95 15.12
N SER A 561 -10.37 -5.02 14.45
CA SER A 561 -11.63 -5.69 14.75
C SER A 561 -11.55 -6.62 15.97
N ALA A 562 -12.70 -7.04 16.48
CA ALA A 562 -12.83 -8.27 17.23
C ALA A 562 -12.69 -9.49 16.30
N GLN A 563 -12.79 -10.69 16.85
CA GLN A 563 -12.84 -11.91 16.05
C GLN A 563 -14.14 -11.99 15.25
N VAL A 564 -14.00 -12.30 13.96
CA VAL A 564 -15.10 -12.55 13.05
C VAL A 564 -15.02 -13.97 12.51
N THR A 565 -16.04 -14.77 12.78
CA THR A 565 -16.11 -16.14 12.25
C THR A 565 -16.97 -16.15 10.98
N ILE A 566 -16.43 -16.74 9.91
CA ILE A 566 -17.19 -16.97 8.69
C ILE A 566 -17.95 -18.29 8.88
N SER A 567 -19.24 -18.20 9.10
CA SER A 567 -20.10 -19.40 9.28
C SER A 567 -20.21 -20.17 7.97
N ALA A 568 -20.43 -21.48 8.08
CA ALA A 568 -20.78 -22.31 6.94
C ALA A 568 -22.23 -21.97 6.50
N GLY A 569 -22.39 -20.85 5.81
CA GLY A 569 -23.63 -20.47 5.13
C GLY A 569 -23.79 -21.17 3.79
N THR A 570 -24.78 -20.77 3.02
CA THR A 570 -24.95 -21.19 1.61
C THR A 570 -23.62 -21.18 0.86
N ALA A 571 -23.43 -22.18 -0.01
CA ALA A 571 -22.21 -22.30 -0.81
C ALA A 571 -21.73 -20.93 -1.31
N GLY A 572 -20.48 -20.61 -1.04
CA GLY A 572 -19.87 -19.36 -1.51
C GLY A 572 -19.99 -19.21 -3.03
N PRO A 573 -19.73 -18.01 -3.58
CA PRO A 573 -19.84 -17.78 -5.01
C PRO A 573 -18.98 -18.79 -5.77
N GLN A 574 -19.50 -19.28 -6.88
CA GLN A 574 -18.68 -20.10 -7.78
C GLN A 574 -17.51 -19.23 -8.29
N LEU A 575 -16.31 -19.78 -8.19
CA LEU A 575 -15.11 -19.15 -8.73
C LEU A 575 -14.81 -19.76 -10.10
N ARG A 576 -14.64 -18.88 -11.10
CA ARG A 576 -14.30 -19.24 -12.48
C ARG A 576 -12.93 -18.69 -12.82
N GLY A 577 -12.17 -19.37 -13.64
CA GLY A 577 -10.83 -18.97 -14.09
C GLY A 577 -9.86 -20.15 -14.10
N ASP A 578 -8.58 -19.86 -14.37
CA ASP A 578 -7.54 -20.89 -14.37
C ASP A 578 -7.44 -21.54 -12.96
N PRO A 579 -7.60 -22.86 -12.84
CA PRO A 579 -7.56 -23.56 -11.54
C PRO A 579 -6.24 -23.36 -10.77
N LYS A 580 -5.12 -23.16 -11.47
CA LYS A 580 -3.81 -22.91 -10.82
C LYS A 580 -3.75 -21.52 -10.19
N GLU A 581 -4.25 -20.52 -10.89
CA GLU A 581 -4.30 -19.14 -10.41
C GLU A 581 -5.34 -19.01 -9.27
N LEU A 582 -6.51 -19.64 -9.41
CA LEU A 582 -7.51 -19.69 -8.35
C LEU A 582 -7.00 -20.36 -7.08
N LYS A 583 -6.23 -21.45 -7.22
CA LYS A 583 -5.62 -22.13 -6.07
C LYS A 583 -4.63 -21.23 -5.33
N ARG A 584 -3.81 -20.48 -6.05
CA ARG A 584 -2.87 -19.51 -5.48
C ARG A 584 -3.59 -18.41 -4.71
N PHE A 585 -4.70 -17.95 -5.26
CA PHE A 585 -5.51 -16.89 -4.67
C PHE A 585 -6.25 -17.36 -3.40
N LEU A 586 -6.85 -18.56 -3.44
CA LEU A 586 -7.68 -19.09 -2.34
C LEU A 586 -6.87 -19.71 -1.20
N HIS A 587 -5.67 -20.19 -1.50
CA HIS A 587 -4.80 -20.84 -0.51
C HIS A 587 -3.42 -20.18 -0.55
N PRO A 588 -3.33 -18.89 -0.17
CA PRO A 588 -2.04 -18.24 -0.09
C PRO A 588 -1.18 -18.98 0.94
N GLU A 589 0.02 -19.36 0.55
CA GLU A 589 1.06 -19.81 1.48
C GLU A 589 1.61 -18.56 2.21
N GLY A 590 0.72 -17.87 2.94
CA GLY A 590 1.03 -16.62 3.59
C GLY A 590 2.00 -16.78 4.76
N LYS A 591 2.68 -15.69 5.10
CA LYS A 591 3.56 -15.62 6.27
C LYS A 591 2.74 -15.90 7.53
N ARG A 592 3.24 -16.81 8.38
CA ARG A 592 2.63 -17.21 9.65
C ARG A 592 3.36 -16.54 10.80
N TYR A 593 2.61 -15.91 11.67
CA TYR A 593 3.11 -15.32 12.91
C TYR A 593 2.63 -16.17 14.08
N ARG A 594 3.57 -16.79 14.78
CA ARG A 594 3.26 -17.63 15.95
C ARG A 594 3.35 -16.78 17.22
N ILE A 595 2.27 -16.78 17.98
CA ILE A 595 2.16 -16.09 19.25
C ILE A 595 2.00 -17.13 20.33
N THR A 596 3.00 -17.26 21.19
CA THR A 596 2.98 -18.15 22.35
C THR A 596 2.80 -17.34 23.61
N ALA A 597 2.05 -17.87 24.58
CA ALA A 597 2.08 -17.32 25.94
C ALA A 597 3.54 -17.35 26.40
N GLY A 598 4.11 -16.18 26.69
CA GLY A 598 5.46 -16.10 27.27
C GLY A 598 5.48 -16.87 28.58
N HIS A 599 6.52 -17.66 28.79
CA HIS A 599 6.86 -18.01 30.15
C HIS A 599 7.37 -16.71 30.80
N GLU A 600 6.69 -16.29 31.90
CA GLU A 600 7.17 -15.24 32.80
C GLU A 600 8.59 -15.51 33.30
#